data_403692cd873d4afd7f1fd18594b74d45
#
_entry.id   403692cd873d4afd7f1fd18594b74d45
#
_cell.length_a   1.000
_cell.length_b   1.000
_cell.length_c   1.000
_cell.angle_alpha   90.00
_cell.angle_beta   90.00
_cell.angle_gamma   90.00
#
_symmetry.space_group_name_H-M   'P 1'
#
loop_
_entity.id
_entity.type
_entity.pdbx_description
1 polymer ?
#
loop_
_entity_poly.entity_id
_entity_poly.type
_entity_poly.pdbx_seq_one_letter_code
_entity_poly.pdbx_strand_id
1 'polypeptide(L)'
;MRVDGGGFKVDRKYDVPVRAGWPAVLRSQTRVLDPLVPIELGAAFADGLMPASVNVRMTVSALPPIPFASALKGALEYPYGCAEQTTSKGYAALELDDSTAKLLGVPGLDAKKRRERMEGAFGRLASMQVSSGHFSMWGDDSYISPGLTPYIVEFLLDAKEAGFAVPDNVLQKALARLSEDLLAGGAQFYGSDKREHLKFANQAYAGYVLSRVNRAPLGTLRALYDNERGNSLTGLPLVHLGIALSQQGDKNRGRRSIDQG
;
A
#
# COMPACT_ATOMS: atom_id res chain seq x y z
N MET A 1 1.65 31.82 -33.43
CA MET A 1 1.81 33.24 -33.03
C MET A 1 2.92 33.85 -33.86
N ARG A 2 2.63 34.95 -34.56
CA ARG A 2 3.62 35.64 -35.38
C ARG A 2 3.74 37.08 -34.88
N VAL A 3 4.95 37.51 -34.61
CA VAL A 3 5.23 38.89 -34.18
C VAL A 3 6.25 39.45 -35.12
N ASP A 4 5.94 40.62 -35.68
CA ASP A 4 6.80 41.35 -36.62
C ASP A 4 6.93 42.81 -36.13
N GLY A 5 8.13 43.25 -35.84
CA GLY A 5 8.38 44.61 -35.36
C GLY A 5 9.85 44.88 -35.02
N GLY A 6 10.31 46.12 -35.21
CA GLY A 6 11.67 46.53 -34.86
C GLY A 6 12.81 45.79 -35.59
N GLY A 7 12.54 45.23 -36.78
CA GLY A 7 13.52 44.43 -37.53
C GLY A 7 13.59 42.95 -37.11
N PHE A 8 12.75 42.50 -36.19
CA PHE A 8 12.68 41.12 -35.75
C PHE A 8 11.39 40.47 -36.22
N LYS A 9 11.50 39.21 -36.72
CA LYS A 9 10.37 38.34 -37.02
C LYS A 9 10.45 37.10 -36.14
N VAL A 10 9.44 36.88 -35.35
CA VAL A 10 9.32 35.65 -34.52
C VAL A 10 8.06 34.90 -34.93
N ASP A 11 8.24 33.69 -35.43
CA ASP A 11 7.14 32.78 -35.73
C ASP A 11 7.26 31.55 -34.80
N ARG A 12 6.28 31.35 -33.95
CA ARG A 12 6.21 30.21 -33.03
C ARG A 12 4.87 29.49 -33.16
N LYS A 13 4.93 28.21 -33.36
CA LYS A 13 3.78 27.32 -33.25
C LYS A 13 3.67 26.84 -31.80
N TYR A 14 2.47 26.90 -31.27
CA TYR A 14 2.12 26.37 -29.97
C TYR A 14 0.98 25.38 -30.16
N ASP A 15 1.14 24.15 -29.67
CA ASP A 15 0.06 23.21 -29.55
C ASP A 15 -0.66 23.51 -28.23
N VAL A 16 -1.87 24.06 -28.34
CA VAL A 16 -2.71 24.34 -27.17
C VAL A 16 -3.66 23.17 -27.01
N PRO A 17 -3.54 22.37 -25.94
CA PRO A 17 -4.48 21.29 -25.72
C PRO A 17 -5.86 21.86 -25.42
N VAL A 18 -6.83 21.52 -26.27
CA VAL A 18 -8.25 21.84 -26.04
C VAL A 18 -8.83 20.69 -25.21
N ARG A 19 -9.25 21.01 -24.00
CA ARG A 19 -9.97 20.08 -23.12
C ARG A 19 -11.42 20.49 -23.03
N ALA A 20 -12.30 19.52 -22.86
CA ALA A 20 -13.68 19.79 -22.53
C ALA A 20 -13.77 20.61 -21.23
N GLY A 21 -14.57 21.66 -21.21
CA GLY A 21 -14.77 22.52 -20.03
C GLY A 21 -15.54 21.86 -18.89
N TRP A 22 -16.03 20.65 -19.08
CA TRP A 22 -16.79 19.89 -18.11
C TRP A 22 -15.95 18.77 -17.50
N PRO A 23 -16.17 18.43 -16.22
CA PRO A 23 -15.48 17.32 -15.60
C PRO A 23 -15.78 16.00 -16.33
N ALA A 24 -14.83 15.08 -16.31
CA ALA A 24 -15.03 13.74 -16.85
C ALA A 24 -16.12 13.02 -16.05
N VAL A 25 -17.07 12.43 -16.75
CA VAL A 25 -18.14 11.62 -16.16
C VAL A 25 -17.77 10.15 -16.30
N LEU A 26 -17.70 9.45 -15.16
CA LEU A 26 -17.54 8.00 -15.13
C LEU A 26 -18.89 7.34 -14.95
N ARG A 27 -19.29 6.50 -15.89
CA ARG A 27 -20.43 5.59 -15.74
C ARG A 27 -19.92 4.17 -15.62
N SER A 28 -20.35 3.45 -14.61
CA SER A 28 -20.01 2.05 -14.40
C SER A 28 -21.27 1.23 -14.23
N GLN A 29 -21.31 0.08 -14.86
CA GLN A 29 -22.38 -0.89 -14.71
C GLN A 29 -21.78 -2.26 -14.54
N THR A 30 -22.18 -2.97 -13.48
CA THR A 30 -21.77 -4.33 -13.20
C THR A 30 -22.95 -5.26 -13.35
N ARG A 31 -22.76 -6.37 -14.04
CA ARG A 31 -23.77 -7.43 -14.18
C ARG A 31 -23.13 -8.80 -13.95
N VAL A 32 -23.86 -9.70 -13.33
CA VAL A 32 -23.52 -11.12 -13.33
C VAL A 32 -23.89 -11.68 -14.70
N LEU A 33 -22.97 -12.38 -15.34
CA LEU A 33 -23.19 -13.02 -16.63
C LEU A 33 -23.91 -14.35 -16.43
N ASP A 34 -25.03 -14.52 -17.12
CA ASP A 34 -25.64 -15.83 -17.31
C ASP A 34 -25.10 -16.41 -18.64
N PRO A 35 -24.55 -17.63 -18.63
CA PRO A 35 -23.98 -18.24 -19.84
C PRO A 35 -24.98 -18.38 -21.01
N LEU A 36 -26.26 -18.37 -20.73
CA LEU A 36 -27.34 -18.55 -21.73
C LEU A 36 -28.01 -17.23 -22.17
N VAL A 37 -27.65 -16.10 -21.56
CA VAL A 37 -28.28 -14.80 -21.85
C VAL A 37 -27.25 -13.82 -22.40
N PRO A 38 -27.35 -13.45 -23.69
CA PRO A 38 -26.44 -12.46 -24.25
C PRO A 38 -26.67 -11.08 -23.62
N ILE A 39 -25.58 -10.37 -23.35
CA ILE A 39 -25.63 -8.96 -22.91
C ILE A 39 -25.39 -8.07 -24.12
N GLU A 40 -26.38 -7.23 -24.43
CA GLU A 40 -26.25 -6.19 -25.44
C GLU A 40 -25.74 -4.90 -24.80
N LEU A 41 -24.65 -4.37 -25.35
CA LEU A 41 -24.14 -3.02 -25.02
C LEU A 41 -24.73 -2.06 -26.04
N GLY A 42 -25.86 -1.47 -25.71
CA GLY A 42 -26.55 -0.53 -26.59
C GLY A 42 -25.96 0.88 -26.54
N ALA A 43 -26.26 1.71 -27.53
CA ALA A 43 -25.86 3.11 -27.62
C ALA A 43 -26.31 3.95 -26.41
N ALA A 44 -27.39 3.54 -25.75
CA ALA A 44 -27.90 4.21 -24.54
C ALA A 44 -26.85 4.32 -23.40
N PHE A 45 -25.81 3.49 -23.40
CA PHE A 45 -24.71 3.60 -22.43
C PHE A 45 -23.94 4.94 -22.58
N ALA A 46 -23.90 5.49 -23.79
CA ALA A 46 -23.21 6.74 -24.13
C ALA A 46 -24.14 7.98 -24.17
N ASP A 47 -25.44 7.80 -23.90
CA ASP A 47 -26.40 8.90 -23.97
C ASP A 47 -26.04 10.07 -23.08
N GLY A 48 -26.07 11.28 -23.64
CA GLY A 48 -25.70 12.51 -22.94
C GLY A 48 -24.18 12.71 -22.75
N LEU A 49 -23.34 11.85 -23.33
CA LEU A 49 -21.89 12.04 -23.39
C LEU A 49 -21.48 12.61 -24.75
N MET A 50 -20.39 13.38 -24.78
CA MET A 50 -19.83 13.88 -26.05
C MET A 50 -19.25 12.71 -26.86
N PRO A 51 -19.76 12.40 -28.05
CA PRO A 51 -19.39 11.18 -28.81
C PRO A 51 -17.89 11.00 -29.02
N ALA A 52 -17.17 12.08 -29.33
CA ALA A 52 -15.73 12.04 -29.57
C ALA A 52 -14.87 11.89 -28.28
N SER A 53 -15.49 11.97 -27.09
CA SER A 53 -14.79 11.87 -25.80
C SER A 53 -15.10 10.59 -25.04
N VAL A 54 -15.97 9.73 -25.60
CA VAL A 54 -16.37 8.48 -24.93
C VAL A 54 -15.28 7.43 -25.04
N ASN A 55 -14.86 6.90 -23.90
CA ASN A 55 -13.95 5.78 -23.81
C ASN A 55 -14.65 4.66 -23.04
N VAL A 56 -14.87 3.52 -23.70
CA VAL A 56 -15.58 2.38 -23.11
C VAL A 56 -14.57 1.28 -22.78
N ARG A 57 -14.60 0.82 -21.53
CA ARG A 57 -13.85 -0.37 -21.10
C ARG A 57 -14.83 -1.43 -20.62
N MET A 58 -14.67 -2.64 -21.14
CA MET A 58 -15.39 -3.81 -20.66
C MET A 58 -14.40 -4.78 -20.02
N THR A 59 -14.73 -5.28 -18.85
CA THR A 59 -13.96 -6.32 -18.16
C THR A 59 -14.88 -7.48 -17.86
N VAL A 60 -14.47 -8.69 -18.24
CA VAL A 60 -15.16 -9.94 -17.89
C VAL A 60 -14.25 -10.72 -16.95
N SER A 61 -14.77 -11.10 -15.78
CA SER A 61 -13.98 -11.79 -14.74
C SER A 61 -14.86 -12.81 -14.03
N ALA A 62 -14.27 -13.93 -13.64
CA ALA A 62 -14.89 -14.90 -12.73
C ALA A 62 -14.88 -14.43 -11.26
N LEU A 63 -14.15 -13.36 -10.96
CA LEU A 63 -14.06 -12.76 -9.63
C LEU A 63 -14.96 -11.52 -9.53
N PRO A 64 -15.41 -11.15 -8.33
CA PRO A 64 -16.12 -9.89 -8.11
C PRO A 64 -15.33 -8.71 -8.70
N PRO A 65 -16.00 -7.72 -9.32
CA PRO A 65 -15.33 -6.57 -9.91
C PRO A 65 -14.77 -5.67 -8.81
N ILE A 66 -13.52 -5.85 -8.49
CA ILE A 66 -12.81 -4.93 -7.62
C ILE A 66 -12.09 -3.91 -8.52
N PRO A 67 -12.24 -2.60 -8.30
CA PRO A 67 -11.64 -1.57 -9.16
C PRO A 67 -10.12 -1.42 -8.91
N PHE A 68 -9.39 -2.55 -8.88
CA PHE A 68 -7.95 -2.55 -8.63
C PHE A 68 -7.17 -1.67 -9.62
N ALA A 69 -7.58 -1.66 -10.88
CA ALA A 69 -6.87 -0.92 -11.92
C ALA A 69 -6.81 0.58 -11.64
N SER A 70 -7.93 1.17 -11.21
CA SER A 70 -8.00 2.60 -10.88
C SER A 70 -7.26 2.91 -9.57
N ALA A 71 -7.36 2.04 -8.57
CA ALA A 71 -6.67 2.19 -7.30
C ALA A 71 -5.14 2.09 -7.47
N LEU A 72 -4.65 1.10 -8.22
CA LEU A 72 -3.23 0.95 -8.53
C LEU A 72 -2.69 2.12 -9.35
N LYS A 73 -3.42 2.55 -10.37
CA LYS A 73 -3.02 3.73 -11.15
C LYS A 73 -2.95 4.97 -10.25
N GLY A 74 -3.98 5.20 -9.44
CA GLY A 74 -4.01 6.30 -8.48
C GLY A 74 -2.84 6.25 -7.48
N ALA A 75 -2.53 5.08 -6.94
CA ALA A 75 -1.40 4.89 -6.04
C ALA A 75 -0.06 5.20 -6.72
N LEU A 76 0.14 4.71 -7.96
CA LEU A 76 1.38 4.91 -8.71
C LEU A 76 1.60 6.36 -9.17
N GLU A 77 0.54 7.11 -9.46
CA GLU A 77 0.58 8.48 -9.97
C GLU A 77 0.46 9.55 -8.87
N TYR A 78 0.24 9.17 -7.61
CA TYR A 78 0.08 10.11 -6.51
C TYR A 78 1.36 10.93 -6.29
N PRO A 79 1.30 12.28 -6.38
CA PRO A 79 2.51 13.11 -6.46
C PRO A 79 3.21 13.30 -5.12
N TYR A 80 2.51 13.10 -3.99
CA TYR A 80 3.06 13.29 -2.65
C TYR A 80 3.72 12.02 -2.12
N GLY A 81 4.64 12.16 -1.17
CA GLY A 81 5.47 11.06 -0.72
C GLY A 81 5.82 11.11 0.76
N CYS A 82 4.81 11.11 1.66
CA CYS A 82 5.06 10.76 3.07
C CYS A 82 5.44 9.28 3.21
N ALA A 83 5.88 8.86 4.38
CA ALA A 83 6.35 7.49 4.61
C ALA A 83 5.29 6.44 4.25
N GLU A 84 4.03 6.65 4.66
CA GLU A 84 2.91 5.76 4.33
C GLU A 84 2.68 5.68 2.81
N GLN A 85 2.60 6.83 2.14
CA GLN A 85 2.36 6.89 0.70
C GLN A 85 3.53 6.32 -0.11
N THR A 86 4.75 6.53 0.34
CA THR A 86 5.96 5.95 -0.28
C THR A 86 5.92 4.43 -0.20
N THR A 87 5.54 3.87 0.95
CA THR A 87 5.39 2.44 1.16
C THR A 87 4.27 1.85 0.29
N SER A 88 3.10 2.49 0.27
CA SER A 88 1.96 2.05 -0.53
C SER A 88 2.25 2.07 -2.04
N LYS A 89 3.01 3.07 -2.54
CA LYS A 89 3.51 3.09 -3.92
C LYS A 89 4.53 1.99 -4.17
N GLY A 90 5.38 1.72 -3.18
CA GLY A 90 6.33 0.61 -3.22
C GLY A 90 5.60 -0.72 -3.37
N TYR A 91 4.57 -0.98 -2.59
CA TYR A 91 3.73 -2.17 -2.73
C TYR A 91 3.07 -2.27 -4.11
N ALA A 92 2.51 -1.17 -4.61
CA ALA A 92 1.95 -1.17 -5.96
C ALA A 92 3.00 -1.52 -7.04
N ALA A 93 4.25 -1.06 -6.89
CA ALA A 93 5.33 -1.42 -7.80
C ALA A 93 5.85 -2.84 -7.59
N LEU A 94 5.82 -3.34 -6.34
CA LEU A 94 6.23 -4.69 -5.98
C LEU A 94 5.30 -5.74 -6.60
N GLU A 95 3.99 -5.53 -6.51
CA GLU A 95 2.97 -6.48 -6.94
C GLU A 95 2.61 -6.38 -8.44
N LEU A 96 2.88 -5.25 -9.08
CA LEU A 96 2.52 -5.02 -10.48
C LEU A 96 3.60 -5.51 -11.44
N ASP A 97 3.81 -6.81 -11.48
CA ASP A 97 4.59 -7.45 -12.55
C ASP A 97 3.78 -7.55 -13.85
N ASP A 98 4.41 -7.98 -14.94
CA ASP A 98 3.77 -8.07 -16.25
C ASP A 98 2.58 -9.05 -16.27
N SER A 99 2.60 -10.11 -15.46
CA SER A 99 1.52 -11.09 -15.40
C SER A 99 0.31 -10.54 -14.67
N THR A 100 0.54 -9.90 -13.52
CA THR A 100 -0.49 -9.21 -12.73
C THR A 100 -1.09 -8.04 -13.52
N ALA A 101 -0.26 -7.26 -14.21
CA ALA A 101 -0.71 -6.15 -15.05
C ALA A 101 -1.64 -6.63 -16.17
N LYS A 102 -1.30 -7.75 -16.85
CA LYS A 102 -2.17 -8.37 -17.86
C LYS A 102 -3.49 -8.86 -17.28
N LEU A 103 -3.43 -9.53 -16.12
CA LEU A 103 -4.62 -10.02 -15.42
C LEU A 103 -5.57 -8.88 -15.05
N LEU A 104 -5.03 -7.76 -14.60
CA LEU A 104 -5.79 -6.57 -14.17
C LEU A 104 -6.16 -5.64 -15.33
N GLY A 105 -5.67 -5.89 -16.56
CA GLY A 105 -5.91 -5.02 -17.71
C GLY A 105 -5.33 -3.61 -17.54
N VAL A 106 -4.23 -3.47 -16.81
CA VAL A 106 -3.53 -2.19 -16.59
C VAL A 106 -2.20 -2.18 -17.34
N PRO A 107 -1.64 -0.98 -17.66
CA PRO A 107 -0.28 -0.89 -18.16
C PRO A 107 0.70 -1.43 -17.13
N GLY A 108 1.46 -2.46 -17.49
CA GLY A 108 2.52 -3.00 -16.65
C GLY A 108 3.67 -2.01 -16.46
N LEU A 109 4.43 -2.22 -15.41
CA LEU A 109 5.73 -1.60 -15.26
C LEU A 109 6.77 -2.55 -15.85
N ASP A 110 7.51 -2.11 -16.86
CA ASP A 110 8.67 -2.87 -17.32
C ASP A 110 9.68 -3.06 -16.17
N ALA A 111 10.51 -4.10 -16.26
CA ALA A 111 11.44 -4.47 -15.19
C ALA A 111 12.37 -3.32 -14.76
N LYS A 112 12.77 -2.44 -15.70
CA LYS A 112 13.61 -1.28 -15.41
C LYS A 112 12.87 -0.26 -14.58
N LYS A 113 11.69 0.17 -15.01
CA LYS A 113 10.85 1.14 -14.28
C LYS A 113 10.43 0.62 -12.92
N ARG A 114 10.12 -0.67 -12.83
CA ARG A 114 9.80 -1.33 -11.56
C ARG A 114 10.96 -1.23 -10.59
N ARG A 115 12.19 -1.54 -11.04
CA ARG A 115 13.41 -1.40 -10.23
C ARG A 115 13.66 0.02 -9.80
N GLU A 116 13.60 0.99 -10.72
CA GLU A 116 13.78 2.41 -10.42
C GLU A 116 12.78 2.91 -9.37
N ARG A 117 11.52 2.47 -9.43
CA ARG A 117 10.51 2.82 -8.42
C ARG A 117 10.80 2.21 -7.05
N MET A 118 11.25 0.96 -7.02
CA MET A 118 11.62 0.30 -5.77
C MET A 118 12.85 0.95 -5.13
N GLU A 119 13.90 1.22 -5.89
CA GLU A 119 15.09 1.95 -5.43
C GLU A 119 14.75 3.35 -4.92
N GLY A 120 13.88 4.06 -5.63
CA GLY A 120 13.37 5.36 -5.20
C GLY A 120 12.58 5.30 -3.89
N ALA A 121 11.75 4.27 -3.71
CA ALA A 121 11.02 4.04 -2.47
C ALA A 121 11.99 3.76 -1.30
N PHE A 122 12.98 2.89 -1.50
CA PHE A 122 13.97 2.58 -0.46
C PHE A 122 14.81 3.81 -0.07
N GLY A 123 15.28 4.59 -1.04
CA GLY A 123 16.03 5.82 -0.77
C GLY A 123 15.19 6.85 0.00
N ARG A 124 13.91 6.99 -0.35
CA ARG A 124 12.99 7.88 0.34
C ARG A 124 12.70 7.42 1.76
N LEU A 125 12.41 6.12 1.97
CA LEU A 125 12.19 5.56 3.30
C LEU A 125 13.44 5.67 4.17
N ALA A 126 14.63 5.43 3.61
CA ALA A 126 15.88 5.63 4.34
C ALA A 126 16.03 7.07 4.86
N SER A 127 15.64 8.08 4.07
CA SER A 127 15.65 9.49 4.50
C SER A 127 14.60 9.85 5.55
N MET A 128 13.60 8.98 5.74
CA MET A 128 12.54 9.15 6.73
C MET A 128 12.76 8.36 8.01
N GLN A 129 13.83 7.53 8.05
CA GLN A 129 14.17 6.78 9.25
C GLN A 129 14.90 7.66 10.24
N VAL A 130 14.32 7.85 11.42
CA VAL A 130 14.88 8.67 12.50
C VAL A 130 15.92 7.90 13.31
N SER A 131 16.62 8.62 14.21
CA SER A 131 17.71 8.07 15.03
C SER A 131 17.28 6.87 15.88
N SER A 132 16.04 6.87 16.38
CA SER A 132 15.47 5.76 17.17
C SER A 132 15.23 4.46 16.40
N GLY A 133 15.24 4.50 15.07
CA GLY A 133 14.90 3.36 14.20
C GLY A 133 13.47 3.34 13.70
N HIS A 134 12.58 4.16 14.27
CA HIS A 134 11.26 4.40 13.71
C HIS A 134 11.32 5.19 12.41
N PHE A 135 10.18 5.29 11.73
CA PHE A 135 10.01 6.16 10.58
C PHE A 135 9.14 7.35 10.97
N SER A 136 9.57 8.55 10.60
CA SER A 136 8.74 9.72 10.67
C SER A 136 7.89 9.86 9.41
N MET A 137 6.77 10.56 9.52
CA MET A 137 5.87 10.76 8.39
C MET A 137 6.54 11.54 7.24
N TRP A 138 7.38 12.52 7.56
CA TRP A 138 7.92 13.49 6.61
C TRP A 138 9.45 13.55 6.53
N GLY A 139 10.16 12.80 7.37
CA GLY A 139 11.62 12.74 7.40
C GLY A 139 12.28 13.66 8.44
N ASP A 140 11.49 14.20 9.35
CA ASP A 140 11.97 14.92 10.53
C ASP A 140 11.54 14.22 11.82
N ASP A 141 12.10 14.62 12.95
CA ASP A 141 11.76 14.03 14.26
C ASP A 141 10.42 14.58 14.84
N SER A 142 9.73 15.48 14.13
CA SER A 142 8.54 16.17 14.63
C SER A 142 7.29 15.28 14.65
N TYR A 143 7.19 14.31 13.77
CA TYR A 143 6.04 13.42 13.71
C TYR A 143 6.45 11.96 13.44
N ILE A 144 6.78 11.26 14.50
CA ILE A 144 7.05 9.83 14.48
C ILE A 144 5.73 9.09 14.67
N SER A 145 5.38 8.21 13.73
CA SER A 145 4.22 7.33 13.84
C SER A 145 4.67 5.89 14.12
N PRO A 146 4.57 5.41 15.37
CA PRO A 146 4.98 4.04 15.69
C PRO A 146 4.22 2.98 14.88
N GLY A 147 2.97 3.26 14.54
CA GLY A 147 2.13 2.35 13.74
C GLY A 147 2.62 2.14 12.30
N LEU A 148 3.41 3.06 11.74
CA LEU A 148 3.97 2.91 10.40
C LEU A 148 5.20 2.01 10.35
N THR A 149 5.95 1.90 11.43
CA THR A 149 7.20 1.14 11.43
C THR A 149 7.00 -0.34 11.05
N PRO A 150 6.07 -1.09 11.63
CA PRO A 150 5.83 -2.48 11.22
C PRO A 150 5.36 -2.58 9.76
N TYR A 151 4.52 -1.66 9.27
CA TYR A 151 4.06 -1.63 7.88
C TYR A 151 5.22 -1.43 6.87
N ILE A 152 6.12 -0.50 7.19
CA ILE A 152 7.30 -0.25 6.35
C ILE A 152 8.25 -1.45 6.39
N VAL A 153 8.47 -2.06 7.56
CA VAL A 153 9.35 -3.23 7.69
C VAL A 153 8.77 -4.42 6.95
N GLU A 154 7.46 -4.65 6.99
CA GLU A 154 6.80 -5.69 6.20
C GLU A 154 7.08 -5.49 4.72
N PHE A 155 6.86 -4.28 4.18
CA PHE A 155 7.19 -3.94 2.79
C PHE A 155 8.66 -4.23 2.44
N LEU A 156 9.60 -3.86 3.32
CA LEU A 156 11.02 -4.11 3.09
C LEU A 156 11.34 -5.61 3.09
N LEU A 157 10.68 -6.41 3.91
CA LEU A 157 10.82 -7.87 3.91
C LEU A 157 10.24 -8.49 2.64
N ASP A 158 9.03 -8.08 2.22
CA ASP A 158 8.40 -8.55 0.98
C ASP A 158 9.25 -8.22 -0.24
N ALA A 159 9.78 -7.00 -0.29
CA ALA A 159 10.69 -6.57 -1.35
C ALA A 159 11.98 -7.41 -1.36
N LYS A 160 12.54 -7.73 -0.19
CA LYS A 160 13.73 -8.58 -0.06
C LYS A 160 13.44 -10.02 -0.51
N GLU A 161 12.31 -10.58 -0.13
CA GLU A 161 11.84 -11.91 -0.58
C GLU A 161 11.61 -11.96 -2.09
N ALA A 162 11.14 -10.87 -2.69
CA ALA A 162 10.99 -10.72 -4.13
C ALA A 162 12.32 -10.46 -4.89
N GLY A 163 13.45 -10.44 -4.19
CA GLY A 163 14.80 -10.31 -4.78
C GLY A 163 15.28 -8.88 -5.04
N PHE A 164 14.62 -7.87 -4.46
CA PHE A 164 15.11 -6.49 -4.53
C PHE A 164 16.24 -6.23 -3.52
N ALA A 165 17.17 -5.34 -3.89
CA ALA A 165 18.29 -4.93 -3.05
C ALA A 165 17.82 -3.92 -1.98
N VAL A 166 17.23 -4.42 -0.90
CA VAL A 166 16.79 -3.61 0.23
C VAL A 166 17.99 -3.13 1.05
N PRO A 167 18.07 -1.83 1.46
CA PRO A 167 19.14 -1.33 2.33
C PRO A 167 19.13 -2.04 3.68
N ASP A 168 20.11 -2.89 3.93
CA ASP A 168 20.14 -3.75 5.12
C ASP A 168 20.25 -2.94 6.43
N ASN A 169 21.02 -1.86 6.43
CA ASN A 169 21.13 -0.96 7.58
C ASN A 169 19.78 -0.36 8.00
N VAL A 170 18.92 0.03 7.05
CA VAL A 170 17.57 0.57 7.30
C VAL A 170 16.68 -0.52 7.90
N LEU A 171 16.69 -1.70 7.28
CA LEU A 171 15.88 -2.83 7.74
C LEU A 171 16.31 -3.30 9.14
N GLN A 172 17.61 -3.50 9.40
CA GLN A 172 18.09 -4.00 10.69
C GLN A 172 17.80 -3.02 11.83
N LYS A 173 17.96 -1.71 11.58
CA LYS A 173 17.68 -0.68 12.58
C LYS A 173 16.20 -0.64 12.94
N ALA A 174 15.31 -0.77 11.97
CA ALA A 174 13.87 -0.82 12.21
C ALA A 174 13.46 -2.12 12.93
N LEU A 175 14.01 -3.27 12.56
CA LEU A 175 13.76 -4.55 13.25
C LEU A 175 14.22 -4.50 14.72
N ALA A 176 15.37 -3.89 15.01
CA ALA A 176 15.84 -3.70 16.37
C ALA A 176 14.87 -2.83 17.18
N ARG A 177 14.40 -1.72 16.58
CA ARG A 177 13.41 -0.84 17.22
C ARG A 177 12.09 -1.56 17.52
N LEU A 178 11.56 -2.34 16.57
CA LEU A 178 10.33 -3.13 16.81
C LEU A 178 10.51 -4.16 17.94
N SER A 179 11.68 -4.79 18.02
CA SER A 179 12.00 -5.70 19.12
C SER A 179 12.00 -5.01 20.48
N GLU A 180 12.63 -3.82 20.57
CA GLU A 180 12.66 -3.03 21.79
C GLU A 180 11.26 -2.60 22.21
N ASP A 181 10.45 -2.09 21.27
CA ASP A 181 9.07 -1.69 21.54
C ASP A 181 8.21 -2.87 22.02
N LEU A 182 8.33 -4.01 21.37
CA LEU A 182 7.57 -5.21 21.75
C LEU A 182 7.93 -5.68 23.17
N LEU A 183 9.21 -5.68 23.53
CA LEU A 183 9.69 -6.03 24.88
C LEU A 183 9.33 -5.01 25.94
N ALA A 184 9.26 -3.71 25.58
CA ALA A 184 8.87 -2.63 26.47
C ALA A 184 7.34 -2.51 26.68
N GLY A 185 6.54 -3.42 26.12
CA GLY A 185 5.09 -3.41 26.23
C GLY A 185 4.39 -2.55 25.17
N GLY A 186 5.06 -2.31 24.06
CA GLY A 186 4.51 -1.62 22.87
C GLY A 186 4.77 -0.13 22.83
N ALA A 187 4.60 0.43 21.66
CA ALA A 187 4.71 1.87 21.42
C ALA A 187 3.55 2.63 22.07
N GLN A 188 3.82 3.87 22.45
CA GLN A 188 2.82 4.74 23.10
C GLN A 188 1.95 5.44 22.05
N PHE A 189 0.64 5.44 22.29
CA PHE A 189 -0.36 6.13 21.46
C PHE A 189 -1.07 7.17 22.31
N TYR A 190 -0.81 8.44 22.04
CA TYR A 190 -1.39 9.56 22.77
C TYR A 190 -2.61 10.13 22.05
N GLY A 191 -3.57 10.65 22.81
CA GLY A 191 -4.71 11.39 22.26
C GLY A 191 -5.78 10.56 21.55
N SER A 192 -5.83 9.24 21.75
CA SER A 192 -6.85 8.36 21.19
C SER A 192 -7.70 7.70 22.27
N ASP A 193 -9.03 7.69 22.05
CA ASP A 193 -9.99 6.95 22.89
C ASP A 193 -9.79 5.42 22.79
N LYS A 194 -9.12 4.97 21.70
CA LYS A 194 -8.86 3.56 21.41
C LYS A 194 -7.41 3.16 21.70
N ARG A 195 -6.78 3.81 22.69
CA ARG A 195 -5.36 3.63 22.98
C ARG A 195 -4.95 2.17 23.18
N GLU A 196 -5.70 1.42 23.97
CA GLU A 196 -5.40 0.01 24.26
C GLU A 196 -5.50 -0.88 23.02
N HIS A 197 -6.49 -0.62 22.16
CA HIS A 197 -6.59 -1.29 20.88
C HIS A 197 -5.41 -0.97 19.95
N LEU A 198 -5.05 0.31 19.82
CA LEU A 198 -3.93 0.72 18.97
C LEU A 198 -2.61 0.15 19.45
N LYS A 199 -2.41 0.13 20.76
CA LYS A 199 -1.24 -0.48 21.39
C LYS A 199 -1.17 -1.98 21.10
N PHE A 200 -2.26 -2.70 21.37
CA PHE A 200 -2.36 -4.13 21.07
C PHE A 200 -2.15 -4.42 19.58
N ALA A 201 -2.79 -3.67 18.69
CA ALA A 201 -2.66 -3.84 17.25
C ALA A 201 -1.21 -3.63 16.77
N ASN A 202 -0.54 -2.61 17.30
CA ASN A 202 0.86 -2.35 16.99
C ASN A 202 1.79 -3.46 17.48
N GLN A 203 1.60 -3.95 18.72
CA GLN A 203 2.37 -5.05 19.27
C GLN A 203 2.16 -6.36 18.48
N ALA A 204 0.91 -6.66 18.12
CA ALA A 204 0.56 -7.83 17.34
C ALA A 204 1.21 -7.77 15.94
N TYR A 205 1.18 -6.61 15.30
CA TYR A 205 1.81 -6.39 14.00
C TYR A 205 3.34 -6.45 14.08
N ALA A 206 3.95 -5.81 15.07
CA ALA A 206 5.39 -5.92 15.32
C ALA A 206 5.81 -7.38 15.57
N GLY A 207 5.03 -8.11 16.37
CA GLY A 207 5.24 -9.54 16.62
C GLY A 207 5.19 -10.37 15.34
N TYR A 208 4.22 -10.10 14.47
CA TYR A 208 4.10 -10.77 13.16
C TYR A 208 5.32 -10.51 12.27
N VAL A 209 5.69 -9.25 12.10
CA VAL A 209 6.84 -8.86 11.27
C VAL A 209 8.15 -9.46 11.80
N LEU A 210 8.37 -9.40 13.13
CA LEU A 210 9.54 -9.98 13.77
C LEU A 210 9.57 -11.52 13.68
N SER A 211 8.42 -12.18 13.68
CA SER A 211 8.34 -13.64 13.56
C SER A 211 8.78 -14.13 12.18
N ARG A 212 8.59 -13.33 11.12
CA ARG A 212 9.08 -13.65 9.76
C ARG A 212 10.61 -13.79 9.68
N VAL A 213 11.32 -13.14 10.59
CA VAL A 213 12.79 -13.20 10.69
C VAL A 213 13.29 -13.91 11.96
N ASN A 214 12.41 -14.67 12.63
CA ASN A 214 12.70 -15.42 13.86
C ASN A 214 13.22 -14.56 15.03
N ARG A 215 12.72 -13.31 15.15
CA ARG A 215 13.10 -12.36 16.22
C ARG A 215 11.99 -12.07 17.21
N ALA A 216 10.78 -12.61 17.02
CA ALA A 216 9.67 -12.39 17.94
C ALA A 216 9.82 -13.25 19.20
N PRO A 217 9.86 -12.66 20.41
CA PRO A 217 9.99 -13.44 21.65
C PRO A 217 8.69 -14.18 21.96
N LEU A 218 8.71 -15.52 21.93
CA LEU A 218 7.51 -16.33 22.15
C LEU A 218 6.83 -16.04 23.48
N GLY A 219 7.60 -15.80 24.56
CA GLY A 219 7.05 -15.46 25.87
C GLY A 219 6.20 -14.19 25.84
N THR A 220 6.69 -13.14 25.16
CA THR A 220 5.98 -11.88 24.99
C THR A 220 4.70 -12.06 24.16
N LEU A 221 4.77 -12.84 23.06
CA LEU A 221 3.58 -13.13 22.24
C LEU A 221 2.50 -13.89 23.03
N ARG A 222 2.91 -14.84 23.89
CA ARG A 222 1.99 -15.55 24.77
C ARG A 222 1.34 -14.62 25.79
N ALA A 223 2.13 -13.76 26.43
CA ALA A 223 1.61 -12.78 27.39
C ALA A 223 0.62 -11.82 26.72
N LEU A 224 0.93 -11.34 25.52
CA LEU A 224 0.05 -10.49 24.73
C LEU A 224 -1.28 -11.20 24.42
N TYR A 225 -1.22 -12.46 24.01
CA TYR A 225 -2.43 -13.27 23.77
C TYR A 225 -3.24 -13.51 25.05
N ASP A 226 -2.59 -13.95 26.12
CA ASP A 226 -3.29 -14.36 27.34
C ASP A 226 -3.92 -13.16 28.07
N ASN A 227 -3.26 -11.99 28.08
CA ASN A 227 -3.64 -10.84 28.88
C ASN A 227 -4.30 -9.70 28.12
N GLU A 228 -4.00 -9.52 26.84
CA GLU A 228 -4.35 -8.28 26.12
C GLU A 228 -5.22 -8.49 24.88
N ARG A 229 -5.48 -9.75 24.44
CA ARG A 229 -6.29 -9.98 23.23
C ARG A 229 -7.70 -9.37 23.29
N GLY A 230 -8.25 -9.20 24.49
CA GLY A 230 -9.54 -8.53 24.69
C GLY A 230 -9.57 -7.05 24.33
N ASN A 231 -8.39 -6.41 24.17
CA ASN A 231 -8.26 -5.03 23.71
C ASN A 231 -8.50 -4.90 22.19
N SER A 232 -8.55 -6.03 21.44
CA SER A 232 -8.73 -5.98 19.99
C SER A 232 -10.17 -5.60 19.65
N LEU A 233 -10.34 -4.51 18.90
CA LEU A 233 -11.64 -4.06 18.37
C LEU A 233 -11.90 -4.56 16.95
N THR A 234 -10.91 -5.18 16.29
CA THR A 234 -11.01 -5.72 14.93
C THR A 234 -10.27 -7.05 14.83
N GLY A 235 -10.57 -7.85 13.81
CA GLY A 235 -9.96 -9.16 13.61
C GLY A 235 -8.47 -9.14 13.25
N LEU A 236 -8.04 -8.18 12.46
CA LEU A 236 -6.68 -8.16 11.90
C LEU A 236 -5.55 -8.27 12.94
N PRO A 237 -5.55 -7.56 14.08
CA PRO A 237 -4.52 -7.74 15.11
C PRO A 237 -4.47 -9.16 15.67
N LEU A 238 -5.62 -9.82 15.81
CA LEU A 238 -5.68 -11.22 16.27
C LEU A 238 -5.08 -12.18 15.25
N VAL A 239 -5.30 -11.93 13.96
CA VAL A 239 -4.68 -12.69 12.87
C VAL A 239 -3.16 -12.50 12.88
N HIS A 240 -2.66 -11.27 12.98
CA HIS A 240 -1.23 -11.00 13.09
C HIS A 240 -0.59 -11.75 14.27
N LEU A 241 -1.20 -11.64 15.45
CA LEU A 241 -0.70 -12.31 16.65
C LEU A 241 -0.74 -13.85 16.48
N GLY A 242 -1.80 -14.36 15.87
CA GLY A 242 -1.97 -15.79 15.63
C GLY A 242 -0.92 -16.37 14.68
N ILE A 243 -0.59 -15.66 13.62
CA ILE A 243 0.48 -16.03 12.69
C ILE A 243 1.83 -16.00 13.43
N ALA A 244 2.11 -14.92 14.19
CA ALA A 244 3.34 -14.78 14.95
C ALA A 244 3.53 -15.94 15.94
N LEU A 245 2.52 -16.27 16.72
CA LEU A 245 2.53 -17.40 17.66
C LEU A 245 2.80 -18.72 16.94
N SER A 246 2.14 -18.96 15.81
CA SER A 246 2.30 -20.18 15.02
C SER A 246 3.71 -20.33 14.48
N GLN A 247 4.28 -19.25 13.92
CA GLN A 247 5.65 -19.22 13.39
C GLN A 247 6.70 -19.43 14.50
N GLN A 248 6.43 -18.94 15.70
CA GLN A 248 7.32 -19.12 16.86
C GLN A 248 7.06 -20.43 17.63
N GLY A 249 6.21 -21.33 17.11
CA GLY A 249 6.02 -22.68 17.61
C GLY A 249 4.80 -22.89 18.52
N ASP A 250 4.04 -21.87 18.89
CA ASP A 250 2.78 -22.01 19.63
C ASP A 250 1.57 -22.10 18.70
N LYS A 251 1.47 -23.20 17.97
CA LYS A 251 0.40 -23.43 16.99
C LYS A 251 -1.01 -23.43 17.61
N ASN A 252 -1.14 -23.85 18.88
CA ASN A 252 -2.45 -23.93 19.54
C ASN A 252 -3.03 -22.55 19.84
N ARG A 253 -2.24 -21.64 20.45
CA ARG A 253 -2.68 -20.26 20.64
C ARG A 253 -2.81 -19.54 19.31
N GLY A 254 -1.88 -19.80 18.40
CA GLY A 254 -1.88 -19.21 17.06
C GLY A 254 -3.18 -19.47 16.32
N ARG A 255 -3.61 -20.74 16.23
CA ARG A 255 -4.87 -21.12 15.59
C ARG A 255 -6.08 -20.45 16.25
N ARG A 256 -6.17 -20.52 17.59
CA ARG A 256 -7.29 -19.87 18.31
C ARG A 256 -7.34 -18.37 18.11
N SER A 257 -6.19 -17.71 18.01
CA SER A 257 -6.13 -16.26 17.72
C SER A 257 -6.62 -15.92 16.32
N ILE A 258 -6.27 -16.74 15.31
CA ILE A 258 -6.74 -16.57 13.93
C ILE A 258 -8.24 -16.83 13.83
N ASP A 259 -8.74 -17.87 14.49
CA ASP A 259 -10.18 -18.23 14.46
C ASP A 259 -11.07 -17.17 15.14
N GLN A 260 -10.50 -16.33 16.00
CA GLN A 260 -11.17 -15.21 16.67
C GLN A 260 -11.13 -13.90 15.84
N GLY A 261 -10.24 -13.80 14.87
CA GLY A 261 -10.07 -12.65 13.96
C GLY A 261 -10.82 -12.78 12.67
#